data_3af77c778dd803758da3d3aa6023ffa5
#
_entry.id   3af77c778dd803758da3d3aa6023ffa5
#
_cell.length_a   1.000
_cell.length_b   1.000
_cell.length_c   1.000
_cell.angle_alpha   90.00
_cell.angle_beta   90.00
_cell.angle_gamma   90.00
#
_symmetry.space_group_name_H-M   'P 1'
#
loop_
_entity.id
_entity.type
_entity.pdbx_description
1 polymer ?
#
loop_
_entity_poly.entity_id
_entity_poly.type
_entity_poly.pdbx_seq_one_letter_code
_entity_poly.pdbx_strand_id
1 'polypeptide(L)' 'MTETIWRCDQLRAGQLYNRMIFDTKAEAEQFMQRMQQMEPDHMISIEPIDASQVWN' A
#
# COMPACT_ATOMS: atom_id res chain seq x y z
N MET A 1 20.82 -10.42 0.87
CA MET A 1 20.21 -9.13 1.22
C MET A 1 18.71 -9.17 0.95
N THR A 2 17.95 -8.75 1.91
CA THR A 2 16.51 -8.67 1.75
C THR A 2 16.13 -7.31 1.19
N GLU A 3 15.25 -7.31 0.21
CA GLU A 3 14.73 -6.07 -0.35
C GLU A 3 13.50 -5.62 0.42
N THR A 4 13.38 -4.32 0.60
CA THR A 4 12.19 -3.73 1.19
C THR A 4 11.22 -3.36 0.08
N ILE A 5 9.99 -3.83 0.23
CA ILE A 5 8.90 -3.43 -0.65
C ILE A 5 7.84 -2.74 0.21
N TRP A 6 6.88 -2.11 -0.43
CA TRP A 6 5.91 -1.28 0.26
C TRP A 6 4.51 -1.80 0.02
N ARG A 7 3.87 -2.23 1.10
CA ARG A 7 2.50 -2.71 1.03
C ARG A 7 1.56 -1.53 1.24
N CYS A 8 0.62 -1.38 0.33
CA CYS A 8 -0.38 -0.32 0.38
C CYS A 8 -1.75 -0.97 0.55
N ASP A 9 -2.36 -0.78 1.71
CA ASP A 9 -3.68 -1.32 2.01
C ASP A 9 -4.71 -0.22 1.88
N GLN A 10 -5.72 -0.46 1.07
CA GLN A 10 -6.84 0.43 0.91
C GLN A 10 -8.02 -0.11 1.70
N LEU A 11 -8.51 0.67 2.65
CA LEU A 11 -9.58 0.27 3.55
C LEU A 11 -10.83 1.09 3.29
N ARG A 12 -11.96 0.44 3.32
CA ARG A 12 -13.25 1.10 3.22
C ARG A 12 -14.13 0.61 4.35
N ALA A 13 -14.65 1.54 5.15
CA ALA A 13 -15.51 1.22 6.29
C ALA A 13 -14.86 0.21 7.24
N GLY A 14 -13.53 0.34 7.43
CA GLY A 14 -12.78 -0.53 8.32
C GLY A 14 -12.44 -1.89 7.76
N GLN A 15 -12.80 -2.16 6.50
CA GLN A 15 -12.52 -3.45 5.87
C GLN A 15 -11.51 -3.29 4.74
N LEU A 16 -10.67 -4.29 4.56
CA LEU A 16 -9.71 -4.31 3.48
C LEU A 16 -10.46 -4.37 2.13
N TYR A 17 -10.26 -3.32 1.33
CA TYR A 17 -10.87 -3.20 0.01
C TYR A 17 -9.90 -3.65 -1.07
N ASN A 18 -8.62 -3.24 -0.94
CA ASN A 18 -7.61 -3.56 -1.93
C ASN A 18 -6.24 -3.55 -1.27
N ARG A 19 -5.34 -4.37 -1.78
CA ARG A 19 -3.96 -4.44 -1.31
C ARG A 19 -3.03 -4.46 -2.51
N MET A 20 -2.04 -3.58 -2.50
CA MET A 20 -1.07 -3.48 -3.59
C MET A 20 0.33 -3.45 -3.03
N ILE A 21 1.26 -3.93 -3.83
CA ILE A 21 2.68 -3.96 -3.48
C ILE A 21 3.45 -3.10 -4.47
N PHE A 22 4.31 -2.25 -3.95
CA PHE A 22 5.14 -1.37 -4.76
C PHE A 22 6.60 -1.60 -4.41
N ASP A 23 7.46 -1.39 -5.39
CA ASP A 23 8.90 -1.55 -5.22
C ASP A 23 9.52 -0.39 -4.44
N THR A 24 8.94 0.79 -4.55
CA THR A 24 9.49 1.99 -3.90
C THR A 24 8.41 2.69 -3.09
N LYS A 25 8.87 3.41 -2.07
CA LYS A 25 7.96 4.21 -1.25
C LYS A 25 7.29 5.31 -2.08
N ALA A 26 8.04 5.89 -3.02
CA ALA A 26 7.50 6.97 -3.86
C ALA A 26 6.30 6.50 -4.68
N GLU A 27 6.36 5.29 -5.21
CA GLU A 27 5.25 4.73 -5.96
C GLU A 27 4.03 4.52 -5.05
N ALA A 28 4.27 4.02 -3.84
CA ALA A 28 3.19 3.81 -2.89
C ALA A 28 2.53 5.13 -2.50
N GLU A 29 3.34 6.16 -2.27
CA GLU A 29 2.82 7.47 -1.92
C GLU A 29 2.03 8.11 -3.05
N GLN A 30 2.48 7.93 -4.29
CA GLN A 30 1.75 8.43 -5.45
C GLN A 30 0.39 7.75 -5.57
N PHE A 31 0.34 6.46 -5.34
CA PHE A 31 -0.91 5.72 -5.34
C PHE A 31 -1.84 6.25 -4.23
N MET A 32 -1.28 6.45 -3.04
CA MET A 32 -2.06 6.96 -1.92
C MET A 32 -2.66 8.32 -2.23
N GLN A 33 -1.86 9.24 -2.75
CA GLN A 33 -2.34 10.59 -3.08
C GLN A 33 -3.44 10.55 -4.11
N ARG A 34 -3.27 9.71 -5.14
CA ARG A 34 -4.27 9.57 -6.19
C ARG A 34 -5.58 9.04 -5.63
N MET A 35 -5.49 8.00 -4.81
CA MET A 35 -6.69 7.38 -4.23
C MET A 35 -7.40 8.29 -3.26
N GLN A 36 -6.66 9.09 -2.49
CA GLN A 36 -7.28 10.04 -1.58
C GLN A 36 -8.07 11.11 -2.32
N GLN A 37 -7.63 11.48 -3.53
CA GLN A 37 -8.37 12.43 -4.33
C GLN A 37 -9.60 11.82 -5.00
N MET A 38 -9.48 10.55 -5.43
CA MET A 38 -10.57 9.88 -6.14
C MET A 38 -11.58 9.26 -5.19
N GLU A 39 -11.11 8.74 -4.07
CA GLU A 39 -11.94 8.02 -3.10
C GLU A 39 -11.62 8.54 -1.70
N PRO A 40 -12.09 9.75 -1.34
CA PRO A 40 -11.77 10.33 -0.03
C PRO A 40 -12.32 9.54 1.15
N ASP A 41 -13.29 8.67 0.93
CA ASP A 41 -13.86 7.84 1.98
C ASP A 41 -12.99 6.64 2.32
N HIS A 42 -11.98 6.35 1.49
CA HIS A 42 -11.10 5.22 1.71
C HIS A 42 -9.89 5.65 2.53
N MET A 43 -9.45 4.79 3.41
CA MET A 43 -8.22 4.99 4.16
C MET A 43 -7.11 4.20 3.50
N ILE A 44 -5.94 4.83 3.39
CA ILE A 44 -4.78 4.19 2.78
C ILE A 44 -3.69 4.07 3.83
N SER A 45 -3.14 2.87 3.95
CA SER A 45 -2.06 2.56 4.87
C SER A 45 -0.86 2.06 4.07
N ILE A 46 0.31 2.64 4.31
CA ILE A 46 1.55 2.23 3.66
C ILE A 46 2.47 1.65 4.71
N GLU A 47 3.03 0.48 4.44
CA GLU A 47 3.88 -0.22 5.39
C GLU A 47 5.06 -0.85 4.67
N PRO A 48 6.31 -0.63 5.16
CA PRO A 48 7.45 -1.34 4.62
C PRO A 48 7.44 -2.79 5.08
N ILE A 49 7.67 -3.70 4.15
CA ILE A 49 7.75 -5.11 4.48
C ILE A 49 8.95 -5.73 3.77
N ASP A 50 9.39 -6.86 4.30
CA ASP A 50 10.47 -7.64 3.70
C ASP A 50 9.90 -8.42 2.52
N ALA A 51 10.54 -8.30 1.36
CA ALA A 51 10.06 -8.97 0.15
C ALA A 51 9.97 -10.49 0.35
N SER A 52 10.84 -11.05 1.16
CA SER A 52 10.83 -12.49 1.41
C SER A 52 9.56 -12.95 2.13
N GLN A 53 8.91 -12.05 2.86
CA GLN A 53 7.68 -12.39 3.58
C GLN A 53 6.47 -12.49 2.65
N VAL A 54 6.54 -11.79 1.52
CA VAL A 54 5.43 -11.78 0.56
C VAL A 54 5.40 -13.07 -0.26
N TRP A 55 6.57 -13.62 -0.55
CA TRP A 55 6.70 -14.75 -1.45
C TRP A 55 6.72 -16.11 -0.73
N ASN A 56 6.60 -16.10 0.57
CA ASN A 56 6.55 -17.35 1.34
C ASN A 56 5.11 -17.88 1.43
#